data_33d08c4c429db2bd646c6fda477662d7
#
_entry.id   33d08c4c429db2bd646c6fda477662d7
#
_cell.length_a   1.000
_cell.length_b   1.000
_cell.length_c   1.000
_cell.angle_alpha   90.00
_cell.angle_beta   90.00
_cell.angle_gamma   90.00
#
_symmetry.space_group_name_H-M   'P 1'
#
loop_
_entity.id
_entity.type
_entity.pdbx_description
1 polymer ?
#
loop_
_entity_poly.entity_id
_entity_poly.type
_entity_poly.pdbx_seq_one_letter_code
_entity_poly.pdbx_strand_id
1 'polypeptide(L)'
;MNSKEIIKSINSIYDKFRIMPNLRLHMLRTAATSELICDNWNGPKINKFDIIAVGLIHDLGNMVKMDLESENGLKLIGEELKNLDYWKKVKQEIILKYGTDDHRVTEIMIDELNVSNKVKFLLKEHIFVKNELTLNSDDWELKICAYADQRIGPFGVLNLKDRFDEVKKRYADRPNKSVHNKKFDIFVECSFKIEGQVLKNVSLSSDEINDESIKSYLTKYLNIN
;
A
#
# COMPACT_ATOMS: atom_id res chain seq x y z
N MET A 1 -17.40 4.16 8.65
CA MET A 1 -17.70 3.63 7.27
C MET A 1 -17.43 2.14 7.22
N ASN A 2 -18.29 1.36 6.57
CA ASN A 2 -17.99 -0.04 6.25
C ASN A 2 -17.12 -0.14 4.98
N SER A 3 -16.54 -1.31 4.71
CA SER A 3 -15.59 -1.50 3.62
C SER A 3 -16.17 -1.22 2.23
N LYS A 4 -17.47 -1.51 2.01
CA LYS A 4 -18.14 -1.21 0.73
C LYS A 4 -18.36 0.30 0.54
N GLU A 5 -18.60 1.03 1.63
CA GLU A 5 -18.72 2.49 1.60
C GLU A 5 -17.35 3.14 1.28
N ILE A 6 -16.26 2.65 1.88
CA ILE A 6 -14.90 3.11 1.56
C ILE A 6 -14.63 2.95 0.06
N ILE A 7 -14.88 1.74 -0.48
CA ILE A 7 -14.68 1.47 -1.91
C ILE A 7 -15.47 2.44 -2.79
N LYS A 8 -16.75 2.68 -2.47
CA LYS A 8 -17.61 3.57 -3.26
C LYS A 8 -17.23 5.05 -3.16
N SER A 9 -16.61 5.47 -2.06
CA SER A 9 -16.31 6.89 -1.78
C SER A 9 -14.82 7.21 -1.90
N ILE A 10 -14.02 6.35 -2.53
CA ILE A 10 -12.56 6.46 -2.45
C ILE A 10 -12.02 7.77 -3.01
N ASN A 11 -12.57 8.27 -4.12
CA ASN A 11 -12.14 9.55 -4.69
C ASN A 11 -12.46 10.71 -3.74
N SER A 12 -13.65 10.74 -3.14
CA SER A 12 -14.00 11.74 -2.12
C SER A 12 -13.08 11.66 -0.89
N ILE A 13 -12.66 10.47 -0.48
CA ILE A 13 -11.68 10.27 0.61
C ILE A 13 -10.32 10.87 0.22
N TYR A 14 -9.84 10.57 -0.98
CA TYR A 14 -8.57 11.12 -1.47
C TYR A 14 -8.60 12.65 -1.60
N ASP A 15 -9.71 13.21 -2.06
CA ASP A 15 -9.89 14.66 -2.15
C ASP A 15 -9.96 15.32 -0.77
N LYS A 16 -10.71 14.72 0.18
CA LYS A 16 -10.77 15.17 1.58
C LYS A 16 -9.39 15.32 2.20
N PHE A 17 -8.51 14.34 1.98
CA PHE A 17 -7.16 14.34 2.53
C PHE A 17 -6.10 14.90 1.58
N ARG A 18 -6.51 15.40 0.41
CA ARG A 18 -5.62 15.97 -0.62
C ARG A 18 -4.44 15.06 -0.96
N ILE A 19 -4.75 13.78 -1.23
CA ILE A 19 -3.75 12.78 -1.56
C ILE A 19 -3.21 13.04 -2.98
N MET A 20 -1.88 13.06 -3.14
CA MET A 20 -1.22 13.27 -4.42
C MET A 20 -1.54 12.14 -5.43
N PRO A 21 -1.71 12.42 -6.73
CA PRO A 21 -2.14 11.44 -7.73
C PRO A 21 -1.29 10.16 -7.80
N ASN A 22 0.04 10.27 -7.68
CA ASN A 22 0.92 9.10 -7.69
C ASN A 22 0.70 8.19 -6.46
N LEU A 23 0.42 8.77 -5.28
CA LEU A 23 0.10 8.03 -4.07
C LEU A 23 -1.29 7.40 -4.16
N ARG A 24 -2.28 8.11 -4.75
CA ARG A 24 -3.59 7.52 -5.07
C ARG A 24 -3.42 6.29 -5.96
N LEU A 25 -2.63 6.43 -7.03
CA LEU A 25 -2.38 5.34 -7.98
C LEU A 25 -1.70 4.13 -7.32
N HIS A 26 -0.77 4.36 -6.38
CA HIS A 26 -0.17 3.28 -5.58
C HIS A 26 -1.26 2.51 -4.81
N MET A 27 -2.08 3.21 -4.04
CA MET A 27 -3.16 2.59 -3.26
C MET A 27 -4.21 1.89 -4.14
N LEU A 28 -4.57 2.49 -5.29
CA LEU A 28 -5.48 1.86 -6.26
C LEU A 28 -4.90 0.58 -6.85
N ARG A 29 -3.58 0.54 -7.16
CA ARG A 29 -2.88 -0.68 -7.61
C ARG A 29 -2.86 -1.74 -6.52
N THR A 30 -2.59 -1.36 -5.27
CA THR A 30 -2.64 -2.29 -4.14
C THR A 30 -4.03 -2.92 -4.00
N ALA A 31 -5.09 -2.13 -4.08
CA ALA A 31 -6.46 -2.62 -4.04
C ALA A 31 -6.81 -3.52 -5.23
N ALA A 32 -6.39 -3.15 -6.44
CA ALA A 32 -6.60 -3.94 -7.65
C ALA A 32 -5.87 -5.30 -7.57
N THR A 33 -4.63 -5.32 -7.09
CA THR A 33 -3.87 -6.54 -6.84
C THR A 33 -4.53 -7.40 -5.76
N SER A 34 -5.00 -6.78 -4.69
CA SER A 34 -5.76 -7.45 -3.63
C SER A 34 -7.03 -8.09 -4.19
N GLU A 35 -7.79 -7.37 -5.02
CA GLU A 35 -9.02 -7.89 -5.61
C GLU A 35 -8.74 -9.05 -6.57
N LEU A 36 -7.71 -8.96 -7.41
CA LEU A 36 -7.28 -10.06 -8.29
C LEU A 36 -6.95 -11.33 -7.47
N ILE A 37 -6.18 -11.19 -6.38
CA ILE A 37 -5.84 -12.31 -5.49
C ILE A 37 -7.11 -12.91 -4.88
N CYS A 38 -8.01 -12.08 -4.35
CA CYS A 38 -9.26 -12.53 -3.73
C CYS A 38 -10.20 -13.24 -4.72
N ASP A 39 -10.27 -12.80 -5.98
CA ASP A 39 -11.14 -13.42 -6.99
C ASP A 39 -10.62 -14.78 -7.46
N ASN A 40 -9.34 -15.06 -7.25
CA ASN A 40 -8.70 -16.34 -7.53
C ASN A 40 -8.41 -17.16 -6.25
N TRP A 41 -8.98 -16.77 -5.11
CA TRP A 41 -8.73 -17.37 -3.81
C TRP A 41 -9.50 -18.68 -3.62
N ASN A 42 -8.80 -19.78 -3.29
CA ASN A 42 -9.34 -21.10 -3.02
C ASN A 42 -9.10 -21.57 -1.57
N GLY A 43 -8.53 -20.70 -0.75
CA GLY A 43 -8.20 -20.99 0.65
C GLY A 43 -9.36 -20.80 1.62
N PRO A 44 -9.06 -20.69 2.92
CA PRO A 44 -10.07 -20.43 3.95
C PRO A 44 -10.88 -19.16 3.66
N LYS A 45 -12.07 -19.07 4.25
CA LYS A 45 -12.97 -17.93 4.07
C LYS A 45 -12.30 -16.62 4.44
N ILE A 46 -12.41 -15.61 3.56
CA ILE A 46 -11.93 -14.24 3.74
C ILE A 46 -13.05 -13.24 3.45
N ASN A 47 -12.91 -12.02 3.99
CA ASN A 47 -13.73 -10.87 3.59
C ASN A 47 -12.99 -10.02 2.57
N LYS A 48 -13.21 -10.29 1.29
CA LYS A 48 -12.64 -9.56 0.16
C LYS A 48 -12.78 -8.03 0.29
N PHE A 49 -13.92 -7.54 0.80
CA PHE A 49 -14.15 -6.09 0.90
C PHE A 49 -13.25 -5.41 1.94
N ASP A 50 -12.92 -6.08 3.04
CA ASP A 50 -12.00 -5.54 4.05
C ASP A 50 -10.59 -5.46 3.47
N ILE A 51 -10.13 -6.48 2.75
CA ILE A 51 -8.82 -6.51 2.08
C ILE A 51 -8.69 -5.37 1.06
N ILE A 52 -9.70 -5.20 0.19
CA ILE A 52 -9.72 -4.12 -0.81
C ILE A 52 -9.72 -2.75 -0.12
N ALA A 53 -10.54 -2.57 0.93
CA ALA A 53 -10.58 -1.31 1.66
C ALA A 53 -9.22 -0.96 2.28
N VAL A 54 -8.50 -1.94 2.84
CA VAL A 54 -7.12 -1.75 3.32
C VAL A 54 -6.21 -1.28 2.19
N GLY A 55 -6.21 -1.95 1.04
CA GLY A 55 -5.42 -1.54 -0.12
C GLY A 55 -5.67 -0.10 -0.55
N LEU A 56 -6.94 0.36 -0.47
CA LEU A 56 -7.33 1.72 -0.86
C LEU A 56 -6.89 2.82 0.11
N ILE A 57 -6.67 2.52 1.41
CA ILE A 57 -6.46 3.57 2.42
C ILE A 57 -5.21 3.39 3.30
N HIS A 58 -4.38 2.34 3.04
CA HIS A 58 -3.26 2.01 3.92
C HIS A 58 -2.19 3.11 4.05
N ASP A 59 -2.02 3.89 3.02
CA ASP A 59 -0.96 4.88 2.88
C ASP A 59 -1.47 6.35 2.90
N LEU A 60 -2.67 6.62 3.45
CA LEU A 60 -3.23 7.99 3.49
C LEU A 60 -2.27 8.99 4.13
N GLY A 61 -1.52 8.58 5.15
CA GLY A 61 -0.55 9.43 5.85
C GLY A 61 0.78 9.62 5.11
N ASN A 62 1.07 8.88 4.04
CA ASN A 62 2.37 8.89 3.38
C ASN A 62 2.75 10.24 2.74
N MET A 63 1.80 11.17 2.60
CA MET A 63 2.09 12.54 2.18
C MET A 63 3.17 13.21 3.05
N VAL A 64 3.21 12.93 4.36
CA VAL A 64 4.17 13.58 5.28
C VAL A 64 5.62 13.13 5.06
N LYS A 65 5.84 11.90 4.57
CA LYS A 65 7.18 11.36 4.31
C LYS A 65 7.65 11.50 2.85
N MET A 66 6.78 12.00 1.93
CA MET A 66 7.16 12.18 0.54
C MET A 66 8.35 13.12 0.42
N ASP A 67 9.35 12.68 -0.34
CA ASP A 67 10.54 13.50 -0.64
C ASP A 67 10.23 14.40 -1.84
N LEU A 68 9.98 15.68 -1.56
CA LEU A 68 9.67 16.70 -2.56
C LEU A 68 10.88 17.65 -2.81
N GLU A 69 12.11 17.20 -2.48
CA GLU A 69 13.30 18.04 -2.57
C GLU A 69 14.44 17.35 -3.33
N SER A 70 14.73 16.07 -3.01
CA SER A 70 15.80 15.36 -3.67
C SER A 70 15.44 14.97 -5.11
N GLU A 71 16.46 14.88 -5.97
CA GLU A 71 16.27 14.42 -7.36
C GLU A 71 15.58 13.06 -7.45
N ASN A 72 15.94 12.12 -6.56
CA ASN A 72 15.33 10.79 -6.51
C ASN A 72 13.86 10.83 -6.05
N GLY A 73 13.51 11.73 -5.13
CA GLY A 73 12.13 11.95 -4.72
C GLY A 73 11.29 12.59 -5.83
N LEU A 74 11.84 13.59 -6.49
CA LEU A 74 11.17 14.30 -7.59
C LEU A 74 10.87 13.39 -8.80
N LYS A 75 11.73 12.42 -9.10
CA LYS A 75 11.48 11.42 -10.15
C LYS A 75 10.22 10.57 -9.87
N LEU A 76 9.82 10.41 -8.60
CA LEU A 76 8.66 9.61 -8.22
C LEU A 76 7.33 10.35 -8.35
N ILE A 77 7.33 11.68 -8.39
CA ILE A 77 6.10 12.46 -8.47
C ILE A 77 5.62 12.73 -9.91
N GLY A 78 6.47 12.42 -10.91
CA GLY A 78 6.09 12.41 -12.33
C GLY A 78 5.52 13.75 -12.81
N GLU A 79 4.34 13.72 -13.43
CA GLU A 79 3.69 14.92 -13.97
C GLU A 79 3.35 15.98 -12.92
N GLU A 80 3.26 15.60 -11.64
CA GLU A 80 2.98 16.52 -10.54
C GLU A 80 4.16 17.46 -10.24
N LEU A 81 5.32 17.28 -10.88
CA LEU A 81 6.44 18.26 -10.84
C LEU A 81 5.98 19.67 -11.21
N LYS A 82 5.03 19.79 -12.14
CA LYS A 82 4.46 21.11 -12.55
C LYS A 82 3.70 21.82 -11.42
N ASN A 83 3.28 21.05 -10.39
CA ASN A 83 2.52 21.53 -9.23
C ASN A 83 3.34 21.43 -7.94
N LEU A 84 4.69 21.38 -8.01
CA LEU A 84 5.57 21.05 -6.88
C LEU A 84 5.33 21.99 -5.67
N ASP A 85 5.23 23.30 -5.90
CA ASP A 85 5.03 24.27 -4.81
C ASP A 85 3.68 24.08 -4.12
N TYR A 86 2.64 23.74 -4.87
CA TYR A 86 1.34 23.37 -4.30
C TYR A 86 1.47 22.13 -3.40
N TRP A 87 2.17 21.07 -3.87
CA TRP A 87 2.32 19.85 -3.09
C TRP A 87 3.21 20.04 -1.86
N LYS A 88 4.24 20.88 -1.93
CA LYS A 88 5.03 21.27 -0.76
C LYS A 88 4.14 21.97 0.29
N LYS A 89 3.27 22.88 -0.13
CA LYS A 89 2.31 23.54 0.75
C LYS A 89 1.31 22.55 1.37
N VAL A 90 0.72 21.68 0.56
CA VAL A 90 -0.20 20.62 1.04
C VAL A 90 0.49 19.73 2.08
N LYS A 91 1.72 19.29 1.81
CA LYS A 91 2.50 18.50 2.77
C LYS A 91 2.68 19.23 4.09
N GLN A 92 3.06 20.50 4.07
CA GLN A 92 3.23 21.30 5.30
C GLN A 92 1.93 21.44 6.09
N GLU A 93 0.81 21.70 5.42
CA GLU A 93 -0.50 21.80 6.07
C GLU A 93 -0.93 20.45 6.71
N ILE A 94 -0.64 19.31 6.05
CA ILE A 94 -0.89 17.98 6.61
C ILE A 94 0.00 17.76 7.84
N ILE A 95 1.29 18.11 7.78
CA ILE A 95 2.22 17.99 8.91
C ILE A 95 1.75 18.85 10.09
N LEU A 96 1.33 20.07 9.86
CA LEU A 96 0.82 20.96 10.92
C LEU A 96 -0.45 20.40 11.58
N LYS A 97 -1.32 19.76 10.80
CA LYS A 97 -2.59 19.24 11.32
C LYS A 97 -2.43 17.87 12.01
N TYR A 98 -1.61 16.97 11.46
CA TYR A 98 -1.60 15.56 11.84
C TYR A 98 -0.27 15.07 12.41
N GLY A 99 0.84 15.81 12.19
CA GLY A 99 2.19 15.43 12.61
C GLY A 99 3.07 14.90 11.46
N THR A 100 4.25 14.38 11.81
CA THR A 100 5.31 13.99 10.86
C THR A 100 5.48 12.48 10.69
N ASP A 101 4.90 11.68 11.58
CA ASP A 101 4.96 10.21 11.54
C ASP A 101 3.84 9.67 10.63
N ASP A 102 4.20 9.09 9.50
CA ASP A 102 3.25 8.64 8.47
C ASP A 102 2.28 7.56 8.97
N HIS A 103 2.72 6.66 9.83
CA HIS A 103 1.85 5.64 10.41
C HIS A 103 0.82 6.29 11.35
N ARG A 104 1.28 7.20 12.22
CA ARG A 104 0.38 7.92 13.13
C ARG A 104 -0.60 8.82 12.38
N VAL A 105 -0.15 9.49 11.33
CA VAL A 105 -1.02 10.31 10.46
C VAL A 105 -2.07 9.44 9.78
N THR A 106 -1.67 8.27 9.27
CA THR A 106 -2.61 7.29 8.70
C THR A 106 -3.66 6.85 9.73
N GLU A 107 -3.24 6.50 10.95
CA GLU A 107 -4.17 6.12 12.04
C GLU A 107 -5.20 7.22 12.32
N ILE A 108 -4.77 8.49 12.43
CA ILE A 108 -5.66 9.63 12.70
C ILE A 108 -6.66 9.83 11.52
N MET A 109 -6.19 9.77 10.28
CA MET A 109 -7.06 9.91 9.09
C MET A 109 -8.09 8.78 9.02
N ILE A 110 -7.70 7.55 9.38
CA ILE A 110 -8.57 6.38 9.46
C ILE A 110 -9.61 6.52 10.58
N ASP A 111 -9.23 7.09 11.72
CA ASP A 111 -10.17 7.39 12.81
C ASP A 111 -11.20 8.43 12.39
N GLU A 112 -10.81 9.47 11.61
CA GLU A 112 -11.76 10.42 11.02
C GLU A 112 -12.75 9.77 10.04
N LEU A 113 -12.39 8.64 9.41
CA LEU A 113 -13.26 7.87 8.53
C LEU A 113 -14.17 6.90 9.29
N ASN A 114 -13.90 6.68 10.58
CA ASN A 114 -14.65 5.75 11.43
C ASN A 114 -14.82 4.37 10.78
N VAL A 115 -13.72 3.77 10.32
CA VAL A 115 -13.72 2.45 9.68
C VAL A 115 -13.92 1.33 10.70
N SER A 116 -14.27 0.12 10.23
CA SER A 116 -14.48 -1.04 11.09
C SER A 116 -13.23 -1.44 11.88
N ASN A 117 -13.42 -2.07 13.05
CA ASN A 117 -12.28 -2.55 13.86
C ASN A 117 -11.41 -3.57 13.12
N LYS A 118 -12.00 -4.39 12.23
CA LYS A 118 -11.25 -5.35 11.42
C LYS A 118 -10.32 -4.62 10.43
N VAL A 119 -10.82 -3.62 9.72
CA VAL A 119 -10.01 -2.79 8.80
C VAL A 119 -8.91 -2.06 9.57
N LYS A 120 -9.20 -1.48 10.74
CA LYS A 120 -8.18 -0.84 11.61
C LYS A 120 -7.09 -1.84 12.01
N PHE A 121 -7.47 -3.05 12.40
CA PHE A 121 -6.54 -4.10 12.76
C PHE A 121 -5.63 -4.46 11.58
N LEU A 122 -6.21 -4.74 10.41
CA LEU A 122 -5.44 -5.08 9.20
C LEU A 122 -4.46 -3.95 8.82
N LEU A 123 -4.90 -2.69 8.85
CA LEU A 123 -4.06 -1.52 8.58
C LEU A 123 -2.89 -1.38 9.55
N LYS A 124 -3.08 -1.73 10.80
CA LYS A 124 -2.03 -1.67 11.83
C LYS A 124 -1.03 -2.81 11.73
N GLU A 125 -1.47 -3.99 11.28
CA GLU A 125 -0.67 -5.21 11.38
C GLU A 125 0.00 -5.63 10.06
N HIS A 126 -0.48 -5.21 8.87
CA HIS A 126 0.06 -5.63 7.57
C HIS A 126 1.41 -5.00 7.20
N ILE A 127 1.93 -4.07 8.00
CA ILE A 127 3.14 -3.31 7.69
C ILE A 127 4.39 -4.20 7.63
N PHE A 128 5.32 -3.89 6.72
CA PHE A 128 6.51 -4.66 6.41
C PHE A 128 7.35 -5.09 7.64
N VAL A 129 7.52 -4.19 8.62
CA VAL A 129 8.30 -4.48 9.82
C VAL A 129 7.65 -5.50 10.76
N LYS A 130 6.41 -5.90 10.49
CA LYS A 130 5.65 -6.93 11.22
C LYS A 130 5.55 -8.26 10.45
N ASN A 131 6.29 -8.44 9.35
CA ASN A 131 6.19 -9.62 8.52
C ASN A 131 6.46 -10.95 9.26
N GLU A 132 7.27 -10.96 10.31
CA GLU A 132 7.44 -12.15 11.15
C GLU A 132 6.13 -12.54 11.86
N LEU A 133 5.40 -11.56 12.37
CA LEU A 133 4.08 -11.77 13.01
C LEU A 133 3.05 -12.19 11.96
N THR A 134 3.02 -11.51 10.82
CA THR A 134 2.14 -11.82 9.69
C THR A 134 2.36 -13.23 9.17
N LEU A 135 3.62 -13.66 9.01
CA LEU A 135 3.98 -15.01 8.57
C LEU A 135 3.38 -16.10 9.48
N ASN A 136 3.45 -15.88 10.78
CA ASN A 136 3.02 -16.84 11.80
C ASN A 136 1.53 -16.69 12.20
N SER A 137 0.82 -15.71 11.63
CA SER A 137 -0.62 -15.51 11.85
C SER A 137 -1.44 -16.53 11.07
N ASP A 138 -2.61 -16.92 11.59
CA ASP A 138 -3.63 -17.67 10.85
C ASP A 138 -4.62 -16.75 10.10
N ASP A 139 -4.43 -15.43 10.16
CA ASP A 139 -5.27 -14.42 9.50
C ASP A 139 -4.85 -14.27 8.02
N TRP A 140 -5.60 -14.91 7.14
CA TRP A 140 -5.35 -14.88 5.69
C TRP A 140 -5.60 -13.51 5.08
N GLU A 141 -6.53 -12.71 5.64
CA GLU A 141 -6.77 -11.34 5.18
C GLU A 141 -5.54 -10.47 5.42
N LEU A 142 -4.89 -10.64 6.59
CA LEU A 142 -3.65 -9.95 6.92
C LEU A 142 -2.50 -10.32 5.96
N LYS A 143 -2.36 -11.62 5.65
CA LYS A 143 -1.34 -12.11 4.71
C LYS A 143 -1.53 -11.56 3.30
N ILE A 144 -2.79 -11.53 2.83
CA ILE A 144 -3.12 -10.99 1.49
C ILE A 144 -2.85 -9.48 1.45
N CYS A 145 -3.25 -8.72 2.48
CA CYS A 145 -2.96 -7.28 2.56
C CYS A 145 -1.45 -7.00 2.48
N ALA A 146 -0.65 -7.70 3.31
CA ALA A 146 0.80 -7.54 3.33
C ALA A 146 1.45 -7.92 1.99
N TYR A 147 1.04 -9.04 1.40
CA TYR A 147 1.57 -9.50 0.12
C TYR A 147 1.22 -8.53 -1.02
N ALA A 148 -0.05 -8.12 -1.13
CA ALA A 148 -0.50 -7.25 -2.20
C ALA A 148 0.23 -5.89 -2.17
N ASP A 149 0.38 -5.26 -1.00
CA ASP A 149 1.12 -4.00 -0.86
C ASP A 149 2.59 -4.15 -1.27
N GLN A 150 3.25 -5.23 -0.83
CA GLN A 150 4.65 -5.50 -1.15
C GLN A 150 4.92 -5.83 -2.62
N ARG A 151 3.87 -6.10 -3.42
CA ARG A 151 3.97 -6.27 -4.87
C ARG A 151 3.99 -4.94 -5.64
N ILE A 152 3.61 -3.82 -5.01
CA ILE A 152 3.47 -2.54 -5.70
C ILE A 152 4.74 -1.70 -5.60
N GLY A 153 5.39 -1.53 -6.74
CA GLY A 153 6.50 -0.59 -6.91
C GLY A 153 6.02 0.83 -7.22
N PRO A 154 6.97 1.77 -7.39
CA PRO A 154 6.62 3.16 -7.70
C PRO A 154 5.85 3.31 -9.02
N PHE A 155 6.10 2.45 -9.99
CA PHE A 155 5.58 2.60 -11.35
C PHE A 155 4.65 1.45 -11.79
N GLY A 156 4.49 0.39 -10.99
CA GLY A 156 3.67 -0.76 -11.37
C GLY A 156 3.76 -1.92 -10.40
N VAL A 157 3.16 -3.04 -10.79
CA VAL A 157 3.24 -4.31 -10.06
C VAL A 157 4.58 -4.98 -10.36
N LEU A 158 5.29 -5.40 -9.32
CA LEU A 158 6.58 -6.08 -9.41
C LEU A 158 6.48 -7.47 -8.74
N ASN A 159 7.34 -8.42 -9.13
CA ASN A 159 7.59 -9.57 -8.26
C ASN A 159 8.36 -9.13 -7.00
N LEU A 160 8.35 -9.92 -5.96
CA LEU A 160 8.97 -9.52 -4.68
C LEU A 160 10.47 -9.26 -4.81
N LYS A 161 11.17 -10.03 -5.65
CA LYS A 161 12.61 -9.85 -5.85
C LYS A 161 12.89 -8.46 -6.43
N ASP A 162 12.27 -8.12 -7.54
CA ASP A 162 12.46 -6.82 -8.20
C ASP A 162 11.99 -5.67 -7.31
N ARG A 163 10.92 -5.89 -6.53
CA ARG A 163 10.43 -4.91 -5.57
C ARG A 163 11.45 -4.60 -4.47
N PHE A 164 12.07 -5.62 -3.87
CA PHE A 164 13.07 -5.40 -2.83
C PHE A 164 14.40 -4.89 -3.38
N ASP A 165 14.79 -5.29 -4.59
CA ASP A 165 15.95 -4.74 -5.29
C ASP A 165 15.73 -3.23 -5.57
N GLU A 166 14.53 -2.83 -6.00
CA GLU A 166 14.14 -1.43 -6.16
C GLU A 166 14.22 -0.65 -4.83
N VAL A 167 13.69 -1.21 -3.75
CA VAL A 167 13.75 -0.58 -2.42
C VAL A 167 15.20 -0.38 -1.97
N LYS A 168 16.04 -1.42 -2.08
CA LYS A 168 17.47 -1.32 -1.72
C LYS A 168 18.16 -0.24 -2.54
N LYS A 169 17.93 -0.19 -3.85
CA LYS A 169 18.51 0.82 -4.76
C LYS A 169 18.03 2.24 -4.41
N ARG A 170 16.72 2.43 -4.18
CA ARG A 170 16.14 3.74 -3.88
C ARG A 170 16.64 4.33 -2.56
N TYR A 171 16.97 3.50 -1.59
CA TYR A 171 17.43 3.92 -0.27
C TYR A 171 18.94 3.69 -0.05
N ALA A 172 19.72 3.34 -1.12
CA ALA A 172 21.15 3.06 -1.02
C ALA A 172 21.94 4.20 -0.35
N ASP A 173 21.64 5.44 -0.71
CA ASP A 173 22.32 6.64 -0.22
C ASP A 173 21.76 7.17 1.13
N ARG A 174 20.86 6.43 1.78
CA ARG A 174 20.27 6.83 3.06
C ARG A 174 20.71 5.89 4.19
N PRO A 175 21.88 6.13 4.82
CA PRO A 175 22.51 5.21 5.77
C PRO A 175 21.66 4.90 7.02
N ASN A 176 20.73 5.80 7.37
CA ASN A 176 19.83 5.64 8.51
C ASN A 176 18.57 4.83 8.21
N LYS A 177 18.38 4.35 6.96
CA LYS A 177 17.24 3.51 6.61
C LYS A 177 17.49 2.05 6.94
N SER A 178 16.45 1.37 7.39
CA SER A 178 16.49 -0.04 7.83
C SER A 178 16.93 -1.03 6.74
N VAL A 179 16.92 -0.63 5.45
CA VAL A 179 17.33 -1.49 4.33
C VAL A 179 18.79 -1.99 4.40
N HIS A 180 19.62 -1.38 5.25
CA HIS A 180 21.02 -1.76 5.45
C HIS A 180 21.25 -2.65 6.68
N ASN A 181 20.21 -3.06 7.40
CA ASN A 181 20.34 -3.88 8.59
C ASN A 181 19.82 -5.30 8.41
N LYS A 182 20.31 -6.22 9.24
CA LYS A 182 19.91 -7.65 9.23
C LYS A 182 18.40 -7.86 9.39
N LYS A 183 17.68 -6.95 10.08
CA LYS A 183 16.24 -7.06 10.25
C LYS A 183 15.49 -6.89 8.93
N PHE A 184 15.99 -6.02 8.04
CA PHE A 184 15.39 -5.89 6.72
C PHE A 184 15.43 -7.20 5.94
N ASP A 185 16.58 -7.88 5.93
CA ASP A 185 16.73 -9.15 5.22
C ASP A 185 15.81 -10.25 5.82
N ILE A 186 15.65 -10.29 7.15
CA ILE A 186 14.68 -11.17 7.81
C ILE A 186 13.25 -10.88 7.33
N PHE A 187 12.83 -9.61 7.29
CA PHE A 187 11.49 -9.25 6.84
C PHE A 187 11.28 -9.56 5.35
N VAL A 188 12.31 -9.40 4.52
CA VAL A 188 12.29 -9.82 3.11
C VAL A 188 12.11 -11.35 3.00
N GLU A 189 12.84 -12.14 3.79
CA GLU A 189 12.67 -13.59 3.82
C GLU A 189 11.24 -13.99 4.26
N CYS A 190 10.69 -13.31 5.25
CA CYS A 190 9.30 -13.51 5.67
C CYS A 190 8.32 -13.17 4.55
N SER A 191 8.57 -12.12 3.75
CA SER A 191 7.73 -11.76 2.60
C SER A 191 7.64 -12.89 1.57
N PHE A 192 8.76 -13.51 1.23
CA PHE A 192 8.78 -14.67 0.31
C PHE A 192 8.05 -15.88 0.89
N LYS A 193 8.15 -16.11 2.20
CA LYS A 193 7.40 -17.19 2.86
C LYS A 193 5.88 -16.89 2.88
N ILE A 194 5.48 -15.63 3.11
CA ILE A 194 4.08 -15.19 3.02
C ILE A 194 3.56 -15.37 1.59
N GLU A 195 4.31 -14.94 0.57
CA GLU A 195 3.98 -15.19 -0.84
C GLU A 195 3.72 -16.68 -1.09
N GLY A 196 4.64 -17.56 -0.65
CA GLY A 196 4.48 -19.01 -0.81
C GLY A 196 3.24 -19.57 -0.10
N GLN A 197 2.84 -19.00 1.04
CA GLN A 197 1.60 -19.39 1.72
C GLN A 197 0.36 -18.89 0.97
N VAL A 198 0.36 -17.63 0.50
CA VAL A 198 -0.75 -17.05 -0.27
C VAL A 198 -0.94 -17.79 -1.59
N LEU A 199 0.12 -17.99 -2.36
CA LEU A 199 0.05 -18.62 -3.68
C LEU A 199 -0.38 -20.11 -3.65
N LYS A 200 -0.20 -20.80 -2.54
CA LYS A 200 -0.78 -22.16 -2.36
C LYS A 200 -2.32 -22.16 -2.36
N ASN A 201 -2.93 -21.04 -2.11
CA ASN A 201 -4.39 -20.89 -2.00
C ASN A 201 -4.96 -19.97 -3.12
N VAL A 202 -4.20 -19.71 -4.17
CA VAL A 202 -4.61 -18.88 -5.31
C VAL A 202 -4.39 -19.65 -6.60
N SER A 203 -5.31 -19.53 -7.55
CA SER A 203 -5.21 -20.17 -8.88
C SER A 203 -4.28 -19.40 -9.85
N LEU A 204 -3.36 -18.58 -9.33
CA LEU A 204 -2.41 -17.79 -10.10
C LEU A 204 -0.99 -18.06 -9.63
N SER A 205 -0.04 -18.03 -10.54
CA SER A 205 1.39 -17.93 -10.23
C SER A 205 1.77 -16.48 -9.89
N SER A 206 2.97 -16.30 -9.30
CA SER A 206 3.50 -14.96 -9.00
C SER A 206 3.61 -14.09 -10.25
N ASP A 207 4.01 -14.66 -11.40
CA ASP A 207 4.21 -13.93 -12.66
C ASP A 207 2.89 -13.49 -13.31
N GLU A 208 1.78 -14.17 -13.01
CA GLU A 208 0.45 -13.79 -13.48
C GLU A 208 -0.15 -12.62 -12.68
N ILE A 209 0.46 -12.22 -11.55
CA ILE A 209 0.09 -11.02 -10.81
C ILE A 209 0.98 -9.87 -11.32
N ASN A 210 0.48 -9.09 -12.28
CA ASN A 210 1.21 -8.04 -12.98
C ASN A 210 0.28 -6.90 -13.42
N ASP A 211 0.82 -5.83 -14.03
CA ASP A 211 0.03 -4.67 -14.43
C ASP A 211 -1.09 -5.01 -15.44
N GLU A 212 -0.90 -5.98 -16.34
CA GLU A 212 -1.94 -6.34 -17.30
C GLU A 212 -3.10 -7.09 -16.62
N SER A 213 -2.79 -8.01 -15.70
CA SER A 213 -3.82 -8.78 -14.98
C SER A 213 -4.66 -7.93 -14.03
N ILE A 214 -4.12 -6.85 -13.46
CA ILE A 214 -4.88 -5.94 -12.59
C ILE A 214 -5.61 -4.83 -13.35
N LYS A 215 -5.41 -4.67 -14.66
CA LYS A 215 -5.85 -3.53 -15.46
C LYS A 215 -7.36 -3.27 -15.39
N SER A 216 -8.17 -4.31 -15.49
CA SER A 216 -9.63 -4.20 -15.39
C SER A 216 -10.09 -3.72 -14.02
N TYR A 217 -9.47 -4.24 -12.95
CA TYR A 217 -9.73 -3.82 -11.57
C TYR A 217 -9.30 -2.38 -11.33
N LEU A 218 -8.12 -2.01 -11.78
CA LEU A 218 -7.61 -0.64 -11.65
C LEU A 218 -8.51 0.36 -12.40
N THR A 219 -8.93 0.04 -13.63
CA THR A 219 -9.86 0.86 -14.42
C THR A 219 -11.17 1.07 -13.70
N LYS A 220 -11.71 0.03 -13.04
CA LYS A 220 -12.91 0.12 -12.20
C LYS A 220 -12.75 1.17 -11.10
N TYR A 221 -11.62 1.16 -10.37
CA TYR A 221 -11.37 2.12 -9.29
C TYR A 221 -11.13 3.55 -9.79
N LEU A 222 -10.45 3.72 -10.92
CA LEU A 222 -10.24 5.03 -11.54
C LEU A 222 -11.56 5.70 -11.98
N ASN A 223 -12.59 4.91 -12.30
CA ASN A 223 -13.90 5.37 -12.77
C ASN A 223 -14.96 5.48 -11.65
N ILE A 224 -14.61 5.32 -10.39
CA ILE A 224 -15.52 5.60 -9.27
C ILE A 224 -15.71 7.12 -9.17
N ASN A 225 -16.95 7.58 -9.34
CA ASN A 225 -17.34 8.99 -9.20
C ASN A 225 -17.69 9.34 -7.76
#